data_1fad06c9b545ce1ab0fb7d0be9aaa345
#
_entry.id   1fad06c9b545ce1ab0fb7d0be9aaa345
#
_cell.length_a   1.000
_cell.length_b   1.000
_cell.length_c   1.000
_cell.angle_alpha   90.00
_cell.angle_beta   90.00
_cell.angle_gamma   90.00
#
_symmetry.space_group_name_H-M   'P 1'
#
loop_
_entity.id
_entity.type
_entity.pdbx_description
1 polymer ?
#
loop_
_entity_poly.entity_id
_entity_poly.type
_entity_poly.pdbx_seq_one_letter_code
_entity_poly.pdbx_strand_id
1 'polypeptide(L)' 'MGADKIQVDLIKLTSGERLLRLTDLPSGLSLEKKVDPSKPVLRQKKCLFSAFKAALAQVELSAA' A
#
# COMPACT_ATOMS: atom_id res chain seq x y z
N MET A 1 7.01 14.96 -4.12
CA MET A 1 7.11 13.83 -4.96
C MET A 1 7.08 12.47 -4.28
N GLY A 2 6.34 12.36 -3.19
CA GLY A 2 6.25 11.11 -2.44
C GLY A 2 5.74 9.93 -3.26
N ALA A 3 4.87 10.20 -4.22
CA ALA A 3 4.26 9.13 -5.02
C ALA A 3 5.28 8.34 -5.84
N ASP A 4 6.34 9.00 -6.31
CA ASP A 4 7.38 8.35 -7.11
C ASP A 4 8.28 7.44 -6.29
N LYS A 5 8.19 7.55 -4.98
CA LYS A 5 9.02 6.79 -4.06
C LYS A 5 8.27 5.67 -3.37
N ILE A 6 7.06 5.41 -3.81
CA ILE A 6 6.25 4.34 -3.25
C ILE A 6 6.40 3.09 -4.10
N GLN A 7 6.86 2.03 -3.48
CA GLN A 7 7.00 0.73 -4.13
C GLN A 7 5.71 -0.06 -3.95
N VAL A 8 5.24 -0.66 -5.04
CA VAL A 8 4.03 -1.47 -5.02
C VAL A 8 4.41 -2.91 -5.33
N ASP A 9 4.09 -3.81 -4.43
CA ASP A 9 4.37 -5.23 -4.58
C ASP A 9 3.08 -6.04 -4.52
N LEU A 10 2.93 -6.98 -5.44
CA LEU A 10 1.87 -7.94 -5.40
C LEU A 10 2.49 -9.30 -5.07
N ILE A 11 2.20 -9.81 -3.87
CA ILE A 11 2.81 -11.01 -3.35
C ILE A 11 1.81 -12.16 -3.43
N LYS A 12 2.22 -13.26 -4.05
CA LYS A 12 1.39 -14.45 -4.13
C LYS A 12 1.79 -15.41 -3.02
N LEU A 13 0.82 -15.80 -2.21
CA LEU A 13 1.05 -16.73 -1.11
C LEU A 13 0.93 -18.16 -1.60
N THR A 14 1.48 -19.11 -0.82
CA THR A 14 1.42 -20.53 -1.16
C THR A 14 -0.01 -21.05 -1.16
N SER A 15 -0.90 -20.42 -0.40
CA SER A 15 -2.32 -20.78 -0.37
C SER A 15 -3.09 -20.35 -1.62
N GLY A 16 -2.44 -19.59 -2.52
CA GLY A 16 -3.10 -19.01 -3.69
C GLY A 16 -3.64 -17.61 -3.46
N GLU A 17 -3.61 -17.15 -2.24
CA GLU A 17 -4.04 -15.80 -1.91
C GLU A 17 -2.97 -14.80 -2.31
N ARG A 18 -3.38 -13.53 -2.45
CA ARG A 18 -2.46 -12.47 -2.83
C ARG A 18 -2.49 -11.36 -1.80
N LEU A 19 -1.32 -10.76 -1.57
CA LEU A 19 -1.17 -9.58 -0.73
C LEU A 19 -0.71 -8.42 -1.57
N LEU A 20 -1.28 -7.26 -1.30
CA LEU A 20 -0.84 -6.02 -1.93
C LEU A 20 -0.12 -5.20 -0.88
N ARG A 21 1.14 -4.88 -1.15
CA ARG A 21 1.99 -4.12 -0.23
C ARG A 21 2.43 -2.82 -0.87
N LEU A 22 2.29 -1.74 -0.12
CA LEU A 22 2.83 -0.45 -0.51
C LEU A 22 3.93 -0.08 0.48
N THR A 23 5.05 0.38 -0.02
CA THR A 23 6.19 0.77 0.81
C THR A 23 6.66 2.16 0.40
N ASP A 24 6.75 3.06 1.38
CA ASP A 24 7.34 4.37 1.16
C ASP A 24 8.83 4.27 1.46
N LEU A 25 9.66 4.33 0.44
CA LEU A 25 11.09 4.12 0.57
C LEU A 25 11.78 5.12 1.50
N PRO A 26 11.47 6.43 1.42
CA PRO A 26 12.13 7.39 2.31
C PRO A 26 11.85 7.18 3.80
N SER A 27 10.62 6.87 4.16
CA SER A 27 10.25 6.71 5.57
C SER A 27 10.32 5.27 6.06
N GLY A 28 10.32 4.31 5.15
CA GLY A 28 10.28 2.90 5.49
C GLY A 28 8.91 2.42 5.92
N LEU A 29 7.91 3.27 5.84
CA LEU A 29 6.53 2.90 6.20
C LEU A 29 5.96 1.96 5.14
N SER A 30 5.30 0.90 5.57
CA SER A 30 4.66 -0.03 4.64
C SER A 30 3.25 -0.37 5.11
N LEU A 31 2.40 -0.70 4.16
CA LEU A 31 1.03 -1.11 4.42
C LEU A 31 0.70 -2.30 3.53
N GLU A 32 0.14 -3.34 4.13
CA GLU A 32 -0.24 -4.55 3.40
C GLU A 32 -1.72 -4.80 3.55
N LYS A 33 -2.31 -5.33 2.49
CA LYS A 33 -3.71 -5.72 2.52
C LYS A 33 -3.92 -6.95 1.66
N LYS A 34 -4.72 -7.88 2.16
CA LYS A 34 -5.08 -9.08 1.42
C LYS A 34 -6.01 -8.72 0.28
N VAL A 35 -5.70 -9.21 -0.91
CA VAL A 35 -6.50 -8.95 -2.10
C VAL A 35 -7.72 -9.85 -2.09
N ASP A 36 -8.89 -9.26 -2.28
CA ASP A 36 -10.14 -10.00 -2.38
C ASP A 36 -10.34 -10.45 -3.84
N PRO A 37 -10.37 -11.76 -4.10
CA PRO A 37 -10.50 -12.26 -5.47
C PRO A 37 -11.86 -11.95 -6.10
N SER A 38 -12.86 -11.62 -5.30
CA SER A 38 -14.20 -11.30 -5.80
C SER A 38 -14.33 -9.86 -6.31
N LYS A 39 -13.29 -9.05 -6.10
CA LYS A 39 -13.29 -7.64 -6.49
C LYS A 39 -12.14 -7.33 -7.44
N PRO A 40 -12.29 -6.29 -8.29
CA PRO A 40 -11.20 -5.89 -9.18
C PRO A 40 -9.96 -5.47 -8.39
N VAL A 41 -8.81 -6.01 -8.78
CA VAL A 41 -7.54 -5.70 -8.11
C VAL A 41 -7.19 -4.22 -8.24
N LEU A 42 -7.46 -3.65 -9.40
CA LEU A 42 -7.16 -2.25 -9.65
C LEU A 42 -7.89 -1.32 -8.67
N ARG A 43 -9.14 -1.63 -8.38
CA ARG A 43 -9.94 -0.85 -7.44
C ARG A 43 -9.39 -0.97 -6.03
N GLN A 44 -9.00 -2.17 -5.63
CA GLN A 44 -8.41 -2.42 -4.32
C GLN A 44 -7.08 -1.70 -4.17
N LYS A 45 -6.29 -1.68 -5.24
CA LYS A 45 -5.01 -0.97 -5.26
C LYS A 45 -5.23 0.53 -5.04
N LYS A 46 -6.22 1.11 -5.71
CA LYS A 46 -6.52 2.53 -5.54
C LYS A 46 -6.97 2.86 -4.12
N CYS A 47 -7.81 2.03 -3.55
CA CYS A 47 -8.28 2.22 -2.17
C CYS A 47 -7.12 2.14 -1.18
N LEU A 48 -6.26 1.14 -1.35
CA LEU A 48 -5.11 0.97 -0.48
C LEU A 48 -4.13 2.13 -0.63
N PHE A 49 -3.91 2.58 -1.84
CA PHE A 49 -3.03 3.70 -2.12
C PHE A 49 -3.53 4.98 -1.45
N SER A 50 -4.84 5.21 -1.51
CA SER A 50 -5.46 6.37 -0.86
C SER A 50 -5.30 6.32 0.65
N ALA A 51 -5.53 5.15 1.25
CA ALA A 51 -5.33 4.94 2.69
C ALA A 51 -3.87 5.14 3.08
N PHE A 52 -2.96 4.68 2.24
CA PHE A 52 -1.53 4.80 2.49
C PHE A 52 -1.08 6.25 2.47
N LYS A 53 -1.58 7.03 1.52
CA LYS A 53 -1.29 8.46 1.44
C LYS A 53 -1.78 9.19 2.69
N ALA A 54 -2.95 8.84 3.17
CA ALA A 54 -3.49 9.41 4.40
C ALA A 54 -2.61 9.09 5.60
N ALA A 55 -2.12 7.85 5.68
CA ALA A 55 -1.22 7.43 6.74
C ALA A 55 0.10 8.19 6.68
N LEU A 56 0.65 8.38 5.48
CA LEU A 56 1.88 9.14 5.29
C LEU A 56 1.72 10.59 5.74
N ALA A 57 0.59 11.19 5.42
CA ALA A 57 0.31 12.57 5.84
C ALA A 57 0.27 12.68 7.36
N GLN A 58 -0.30 11.68 8.04
CA GLN A 58 -0.32 11.63 9.50
C GLN A 58 1.08 11.54 10.07
N VAL A 59 1.93 10.72 9.48
CA VAL A 59 3.32 10.56 9.93
C VAL A 59 4.08 11.87 9.78
N GLU A 60 3.91 12.55 8.65
CA GLU A 60 4.57 13.83 8.39
C GLU A 60 4.14 14.90 9.39
N LEU A 61 2.85 14.94 9.72
CA LEU A 61 2.33 15.88 10.71
C LEU A 61 2.86 15.57 12.10
N SER A 62 2.99 14.30 12.43
CA SER A 62 3.51 13.88 13.72
C SER A 62 5.00 14.17 13.87
N ALA A 63 5.73 14.15 12.77
CA ALA A 63 7.17 14.39 12.79
C ALA A 63 7.53 15.85 12.94
N ALA A 64 6.58 16.73 12.69
CA ALA A 64 6.80 18.16 12.86
C ALA A 64 6.71 18.59 14.33
#